data_a7e32e892279b2a21e6a67edb27fbbaa
#
_entry.id   a7e32e892279b2a21e6a67edb27fbbaa
#
_cell.length_a   1.000
_cell.length_b   1.000
_cell.length_c   1.000
_cell.angle_alpha   90.00
_cell.angle_beta   90.00
_cell.angle_gamma   90.00
#
_symmetry.space_group_name_H-M   'P 1'
#
loop_
_entity.id
_entity.type
_entity.pdbx_description
1 polymer ?
#
loop_
_entity_poly.entity_id
_entity_poly.type
_entity_poly.pdbx_seq_one_letter_code
_entity_poly.pdbx_strand_id
1 'polypeptide(L)'
;VGAWATGVFGVPEIKPVAHLRDTVKAVRHVIKGAHKGLEPYEGTYYSADYKALKRTEPPVREEIPIWIAALREKLTRTGAEIGDGVIGHPMWSVEWTMDEMNPAILNSLQTAGRARSDIEVNIWPWIAINDDKAQAIDDGRATVAFYASMPQYESFYAAHGFTKEAQACQAHLAEDGHTENALDSVPDEMVTAFVAVGDMDTVLGKIEPLWGVADSMCPTPPLWSLPPEKVQFYAGGIGALIAQQQR
;
A
#
# COMPACT_ATOMS: atom_id res chain seq x y z
N VAL A 1 -4.38 -10.52 -0.82
CA VAL A 1 -3.99 -10.90 -2.18
C VAL A 1 -4.72 -9.97 -3.13
N GLY A 2 -4.02 -9.31 -4.05
CA GLY A 2 -4.63 -8.43 -5.04
C GLY A 2 -5.49 -9.21 -6.06
N ALA A 3 -6.46 -8.55 -6.66
CA ALA A 3 -7.35 -9.17 -7.65
C ALA A 3 -6.57 -9.81 -8.83
N TRP A 4 -5.46 -9.17 -9.23
CA TRP A 4 -4.56 -9.72 -10.23
C TRP A 4 -4.00 -11.10 -9.83
N ALA A 5 -3.47 -11.22 -8.60
CA ALA A 5 -2.90 -12.47 -8.11
C ALA A 5 -3.96 -13.58 -7.98
N THR A 6 -5.21 -13.24 -7.61
CA THR A 6 -6.29 -14.24 -7.55
C THR A 6 -6.61 -14.81 -8.94
N GLY A 7 -6.62 -13.98 -9.98
CA GLY A 7 -6.81 -14.40 -11.36
C GLY A 7 -5.67 -15.28 -11.86
N VAL A 8 -4.41 -14.84 -11.67
CA VAL A 8 -3.21 -15.55 -12.15
C VAL A 8 -3.01 -16.89 -11.45
N PHE A 9 -3.25 -16.96 -10.15
CA PHE A 9 -3.04 -18.19 -9.36
C PHE A 9 -4.28 -19.05 -9.15
N GLY A 10 -5.41 -18.69 -9.78
CA GLY A 10 -6.67 -19.45 -9.64
C GLY A 10 -7.19 -19.51 -8.21
N VAL A 11 -6.88 -18.53 -7.38
CA VAL A 11 -7.37 -18.47 -6.00
C VAL A 11 -8.86 -18.13 -6.02
N PRO A 12 -9.72 -18.89 -5.30
CA PRO A 12 -11.15 -18.60 -5.25
C PRO A 12 -11.43 -17.18 -4.76
N GLU A 13 -12.48 -16.56 -5.32
CA GLU A 13 -12.94 -15.27 -4.84
C GLU A 13 -13.40 -15.40 -3.38
N ILE A 14 -12.91 -14.51 -2.53
CA ILE A 14 -13.22 -14.47 -1.09
C ILE A 14 -13.80 -13.09 -0.72
N LYS A 15 -14.50 -13.02 0.40
CA LYS A 15 -14.91 -11.75 1.02
C LYS A 15 -13.71 -11.16 1.80
N PRO A 16 -12.88 -10.30 1.19
CA PRO A 16 -11.53 -10.01 1.70
C PRO A 16 -11.56 -9.41 3.12
N VAL A 17 -12.50 -8.52 3.41
CA VAL A 17 -12.61 -7.88 4.73
C VAL A 17 -13.01 -8.89 5.81
N ALA A 18 -14.02 -9.72 5.55
CA ALA A 18 -14.48 -10.72 6.52
C ALA A 18 -13.41 -11.78 6.76
N HIS A 19 -12.74 -12.22 5.69
CA HIS A 19 -11.65 -13.17 5.76
C HIS A 19 -10.47 -12.62 6.56
N LEU A 20 -10.08 -11.36 6.31
CA LEU A 20 -9.01 -10.69 7.05
C LEU A 20 -9.32 -10.58 8.54
N ARG A 21 -10.56 -10.22 8.90
CA ARG A 21 -10.98 -10.15 10.32
C ARG A 21 -10.82 -11.49 11.02
N ASP A 22 -11.21 -12.57 10.37
CA ASP A 22 -11.06 -13.92 10.93
C ASP A 22 -9.59 -14.33 11.00
N THR A 23 -8.79 -14.02 9.96
CA THR A 23 -7.33 -14.24 9.97
C THR A 23 -6.66 -13.56 11.17
N VAL A 24 -6.93 -12.28 11.41
CA VAL A 24 -6.33 -11.54 12.53
C VAL A 24 -6.73 -12.16 13.88
N LYS A 25 -7.99 -12.56 14.03
CA LYS A 25 -8.46 -13.24 15.24
C LYS A 25 -7.75 -14.58 15.45
N ALA A 26 -7.67 -15.41 14.41
CA ALA A 26 -7.01 -16.71 14.47
C ALA A 26 -5.51 -16.57 14.83
N VAL A 27 -4.81 -15.63 14.18
CA VAL A 27 -3.38 -15.36 14.46
C VAL A 27 -3.19 -14.90 15.91
N ARG A 28 -3.98 -13.94 16.39
CA ARG A 28 -3.90 -13.47 17.79
C ARG A 28 -4.22 -14.57 18.78
N HIS A 29 -5.20 -15.45 18.47
CA HIS A 29 -5.52 -16.60 19.31
C HIS A 29 -4.30 -17.53 19.49
N VAL A 30 -3.63 -17.86 18.37
CA VAL A 30 -2.43 -18.72 18.41
C VAL A 30 -1.28 -18.05 19.18
N ILE A 31 -0.98 -16.78 18.88
CA ILE A 31 0.13 -16.06 19.53
C ILE A 31 -0.06 -16.02 21.05
N LYS A 32 -1.29 -15.71 21.51
CA LYS A 32 -1.58 -15.58 22.96
C LYS A 32 -1.66 -16.92 23.70
N GLY A 33 -2.00 -18.00 22.99
CA GLY A 33 -2.33 -19.29 23.60
C GLY A 33 -1.27 -20.36 23.47
N ALA A 34 -0.35 -20.30 22.51
CA ALA A 34 0.53 -21.40 22.14
C ALA A 34 1.39 -21.93 23.31
N HIS A 35 1.82 -21.08 24.22
CA HIS A 35 2.63 -21.46 25.39
C HIS A 35 1.80 -21.82 26.64
N LYS A 36 0.51 -21.47 26.64
CA LYS A 36 -0.43 -21.74 27.75
C LYS A 36 -1.26 -23.01 27.53
N GLY A 37 -1.29 -23.49 26.28
CA GLY A 37 -2.18 -24.52 25.79
C GLY A 37 -3.36 -23.84 25.03
N LEU A 38 -3.47 -24.19 23.73
CA LEU A 38 -4.48 -23.60 22.85
C LEU A 38 -5.83 -24.28 23.05
N GLU A 39 -6.85 -23.47 23.33
CA GLU A 39 -8.23 -23.88 23.17
C GLU A 39 -8.59 -23.95 21.68
N PRO A 40 -9.58 -24.76 21.27
CA PRO A 40 -10.05 -24.77 19.90
C PRO A 40 -10.43 -23.38 19.39
N TYR A 41 -10.13 -23.10 18.14
CA TYR A 41 -10.57 -21.87 17.47
C TYR A 41 -11.71 -22.20 16.51
N GLU A 42 -12.82 -21.45 16.64
CA GLU A 42 -13.99 -21.56 15.78
C GLU A 42 -14.28 -20.16 15.16
N GLY A 43 -13.79 -19.97 13.94
CA GLY A 43 -14.03 -18.76 13.16
C GLY A 43 -14.97 -18.98 11.99
N THR A 44 -15.15 -17.94 11.18
CA THR A 44 -15.97 -18.03 9.96
C THR A 44 -15.26 -18.76 8.83
N TYR A 45 -13.95 -18.58 8.71
CA TYR A 45 -13.11 -19.13 7.64
C TYR A 45 -12.08 -20.13 8.16
N TYR A 46 -11.73 -20.07 9.43
CA TYR A 46 -10.77 -20.93 10.06
C TYR A 46 -11.38 -21.63 11.25
N SER A 47 -11.12 -22.92 11.36
CA SER A 47 -11.41 -23.71 12.55
C SER A 47 -10.25 -24.65 12.80
N ALA A 48 -9.83 -24.77 14.04
CA ALA A 48 -8.73 -25.63 14.40
C ALA A 48 -8.90 -26.22 15.79
N ASP A 49 -8.65 -27.55 15.90
CA ASP A 49 -8.52 -28.28 17.15
C ASP A 49 -7.03 -28.51 17.43
N TYR A 50 -6.53 -27.90 18.48
CA TYR A 50 -5.10 -27.90 18.80
C TYR A 50 -4.69 -29.03 19.78
N LYS A 51 -5.52 -30.05 19.98
CA LYS A 51 -5.26 -31.14 20.96
C LYS A 51 -3.92 -31.83 20.77
N ALA A 52 -3.43 -31.94 19.53
CA ALA A 52 -2.15 -32.58 19.23
C ALA A 52 -0.96 -31.59 19.28
N LEU A 53 -1.20 -30.31 19.45
CA LEU A 53 -0.15 -29.30 19.46
C LEU A 53 0.54 -29.29 20.84
N LYS A 54 1.86 -29.50 20.83
CA LYS A 54 2.66 -29.33 22.05
C LYS A 54 2.78 -27.87 22.40
N ARG A 55 2.72 -27.53 23.69
CA ARG A 55 2.99 -26.18 24.16
C ARG A 55 4.37 -25.73 23.73
N THR A 56 4.44 -24.47 23.26
CA THR A 56 5.72 -23.82 22.96
C THR A 56 6.35 -23.25 24.23
N GLU A 57 7.62 -22.88 24.14
CA GLU A 57 8.22 -22.03 25.19
C GLU A 57 7.50 -20.67 25.21
N PRO A 58 7.49 -19.97 26.37
CA PRO A 58 6.93 -18.62 26.44
C PRO A 58 7.58 -17.70 25.42
N PRO A 59 6.80 -16.88 24.69
CA PRO A 59 7.33 -15.95 23.73
C PRO A 59 8.08 -14.81 24.45
N VAL A 60 9.04 -14.20 23.77
CA VAL A 60 9.75 -12.99 24.26
C VAL A 60 8.75 -11.86 24.55
N ARG A 61 7.66 -11.81 23.80
CA ARG A 61 6.52 -10.88 24.01
C ARG A 61 5.22 -11.58 23.62
N GLU A 62 4.18 -11.37 24.42
CA GLU A 62 2.86 -11.98 24.18
C GLU A 62 2.06 -11.24 23.09
N GLU A 63 2.40 -10.00 22.81
CA GLU A 63 1.74 -9.19 21.80
C GLU A 63 2.70 -8.87 20.64
N ILE A 64 2.34 -9.33 19.47
CA ILE A 64 3.05 -9.05 18.21
C ILE A 64 2.15 -8.13 17.40
N PRO A 65 2.61 -6.93 17.02
CA PRO A 65 1.83 -6.01 16.19
C PRO A 65 1.47 -6.64 14.85
N ILE A 66 0.21 -6.52 14.47
CA ILE A 66 -0.32 -6.98 13.17
C ILE A 66 -0.66 -5.74 12.35
N TRP A 67 0.11 -5.50 11.31
CA TRP A 67 -0.14 -4.42 10.37
C TRP A 67 -0.93 -4.91 9.17
N ILE A 68 -1.89 -4.12 8.73
CA ILE A 68 -2.81 -4.45 7.65
C ILE A 68 -2.44 -3.65 6.41
N ALA A 69 -2.06 -4.37 5.34
CA ALA A 69 -1.88 -3.74 4.04
C ALA A 69 -3.24 -3.33 3.46
N ALA A 70 -3.40 -2.05 3.16
CA ALA A 70 -4.65 -1.46 2.73
C ALA A 70 -4.50 -0.77 1.38
N LEU A 71 -5.32 -1.17 0.42
CA LEU A 71 -5.38 -0.51 -0.89
C LEU A 71 -6.49 0.54 -0.93
N ARG A 72 -7.69 0.19 -0.47
CA ARG A 72 -8.90 1.01 -0.56
C ARG A 72 -9.54 1.22 0.80
N GLU A 73 -10.44 2.19 0.87
CA GLU A 73 -11.13 2.65 2.08
C GLU A 73 -11.60 1.51 3.00
N LYS A 74 -12.27 0.47 2.47
CA LYS A 74 -12.79 -0.63 3.31
C LYS A 74 -11.69 -1.39 4.06
N LEU A 75 -10.54 -1.66 3.40
CA LEU A 75 -9.40 -2.29 4.06
C LEU A 75 -8.70 -1.33 5.01
N THR A 76 -8.60 -0.05 4.65
CA THR A 76 -8.05 1.01 5.50
C THR A 76 -8.84 1.13 6.80
N ARG A 77 -10.17 1.24 6.71
CA ARG A 77 -11.07 1.26 7.88
C ARG A 77 -10.92 0.00 8.72
N THR A 78 -10.87 -1.18 8.08
CA THR A 78 -10.69 -2.44 8.80
C THR A 78 -9.34 -2.49 9.49
N GLY A 79 -8.26 -2.06 8.83
CA GLY A 79 -6.94 -1.98 9.42
C GLY A 79 -6.90 -1.08 10.65
N ALA A 80 -7.52 0.10 10.58
CA ALA A 80 -7.63 1.01 11.71
C ALA A 80 -8.47 0.44 12.87
N GLU A 81 -9.51 -0.35 12.55
CA GLU A 81 -10.39 -0.95 13.56
C GLU A 81 -9.74 -2.11 14.31
N ILE A 82 -9.04 -3.02 13.60
CA ILE A 82 -8.59 -4.30 14.18
C ILE A 82 -7.07 -4.49 14.17
N GLY A 83 -6.32 -3.71 13.39
CA GLY A 83 -4.87 -3.81 13.28
C GLY A 83 -4.14 -2.99 14.33
N ASP A 84 -2.85 -3.23 14.44
CA ASP A 84 -1.93 -2.40 15.23
C ASP A 84 -1.20 -1.40 14.30
N GLY A 85 -1.38 -1.52 12.98
CA GLY A 85 -0.93 -0.58 11.98
C GLY A 85 -1.64 -0.74 10.66
N VAL A 86 -1.56 0.31 9.83
CA VAL A 86 -2.04 0.34 8.45
C VAL A 86 -0.86 0.62 7.54
N ILE A 87 -0.66 -0.23 6.54
CA ILE A 87 0.30 0.00 5.48
C ILE A 87 -0.48 0.47 4.25
N GLY A 88 -0.26 1.71 3.86
CA GLY A 88 -0.82 2.29 2.64
C GLY A 88 -0.19 1.68 1.38
N HIS A 89 -0.86 1.84 0.27
CA HIS A 89 -0.37 1.39 -1.03
C HIS A 89 0.31 2.55 -1.77
N PRO A 90 1.31 2.32 -2.65
CA PRO A 90 1.93 3.39 -3.44
C PRO A 90 0.96 4.18 -4.35
N MET A 91 -0.24 3.64 -4.63
CA MET A 91 -1.33 4.36 -5.29
C MET A 91 -2.00 5.45 -4.42
N TRP A 92 -1.65 5.54 -3.15
CA TRP A 92 -2.09 6.64 -2.30
C TRP A 92 -1.26 7.88 -2.63
N SER A 93 -1.76 8.70 -3.55
CA SER A 93 -1.18 10.03 -3.79
C SER A 93 -1.24 10.87 -2.52
N VAL A 94 -0.53 11.98 -2.49
CA VAL A 94 -0.59 12.91 -1.35
C VAL A 94 -2.03 13.38 -1.12
N GLU A 95 -2.69 13.81 -2.18
CA GLU A 95 -4.07 14.30 -2.15
C GLU A 95 -5.03 13.21 -1.66
N TRP A 96 -4.96 12.00 -2.25
CA TRP A 96 -5.80 10.86 -1.83
C TRP A 96 -5.57 10.47 -0.38
N THR A 97 -4.31 10.53 0.08
CA THR A 97 -3.98 10.23 1.47
C THR A 97 -4.62 11.23 2.42
N MET A 98 -4.54 12.52 2.10
CA MET A 98 -5.05 13.59 2.96
C MET A 98 -6.58 13.65 2.95
N ASP A 99 -7.19 13.54 1.76
CA ASP A 99 -8.62 13.81 1.58
C ASP A 99 -9.50 12.58 1.83
N GLU A 100 -8.97 11.36 1.60
CA GLU A 100 -9.75 10.14 1.68
C GLU A 100 -9.26 9.19 2.78
N MET A 101 -7.97 8.87 2.80
CA MET A 101 -7.47 7.79 3.66
C MET A 101 -7.32 8.23 5.11
N ASN A 102 -6.81 9.45 5.37
CA ASN A 102 -6.70 9.97 6.71
C ASN A 102 -8.07 10.13 7.41
N PRO A 103 -9.09 10.75 6.78
CA PRO A 103 -10.45 10.76 7.34
C PRO A 103 -11.02 9.36 7.58
N ALA A 104 -10.78 8.41 6.67
CA ALA A 104 -11.24 7.03 6.82
C ALA A 104 -10.61 6.34 8.04
N ILE A 105 -9.31 6.55 8.28
CA ILE A 105 -8.60 6.06 9.45
C ILE A 105 -9.18 6.67 10.73
N LEU A 106 -9.23 8.00 10.81
CA LEU A 106 -9.69 8.71 12.01
C LEU A 106 -11.14 8.36 12.39
N ASN A 107 -12.05 8.33 11.41
CA ASN A 107 -13.45 7.96 11.62
C ASN A 107 -13.59 6.50 12.10
N SER A 108 -12.75 5.60 11.56
CA SER A 108 -12.78 4.20 11.97
C SER A 108 -12.26 3.99 13.38
N LEU A 109 -11.19 4.67 13.76
CA LEU A 109 -10.66 4.68 15.12
C LEU A 109 -11.70 5.19 16.12
N GLN A 110 -12.32 6.33 15.81
CA GLN A 110 -13.38 6.91 16.65
C GLN A 110 -14.53 5.92 16.85
N THR A 111 -14.99 5.28 15.77
CA THR A 111 -16.07 4.28 15.82
C THR A 111 -15.70 3.06 16.66
N ALA A 112 -14.44 2.66 16.62
CA ALA A 112 -13.88 1.54 17.39
C ALA A 112 -13.52 1.91 18.84
N GLY A 113 -13.67 3.18 19.25
CA GLY A 113 -13.26 3.67 20.57
C GLY A 113 -11.75 3.67 20.78
N ARG A 114 -10.97 3.82 19.70
CA ARG A 114 -9.50 3.82 19.69
C ARG A 114 -8.95 5.23 19.47
N ALA A 115 -7.81 5.51 20.04
CA ALA A 115 -7.05 6.74 19.78
C ALA A 115 -6.17 6.61 18.53
N ARG A 116 -5.74 7.73 17.92
CA ARG A 116 -4.79 7.72 16.81
C ARG A 116 -3.44 7.10 17.20
N SER A 117 -3.04 7.26 18.46
CA SER A 117 -1.82 6.67 19.02
C SER A 117 -1.86 5.13 19.20
N ASP A 118 -3.02 4.52 19.00
CA ASP A 118 -3.16 3.05 19.12
C ASP A 118 -2.79 2.30 17.85
N ILE A 119 -2.47 3.02 16.78
CA ILE A 119 -2.01 2.43 15.52
C ILE A 119 -0.82 3.18 14.92
N GLU A 120 -0.03 2.46 14.15
CA GLU A 120 1.00 2.99 13.26
C GLU A 120 0.45 3.14 11.85
N VAL A 121 0.76 4.24 11.16
CA VAL A 121 0.42 4.44 9.75
C VAL A 121 1.70 4.54 8.95
N ASN A 122 1.90 3.60 8.03
CA ASN A 122 3.03 3.57 7.11
C ASN A 122 2.57 3.88 5.70
N ILE A 123 3.18 4.84 5.02
CA ILE A 123 2.83 5.28 3.66
C ILE A 123 4.00 5.03 2.71
N TRP A 124 3.68 4.63 1.48
CA TRP A 124 4.66 4.26 0.45
C TRP A 124 4.58 5.21 -0.76
N PRO A 125 5.07 6.45 -0.66
CA PRO A 125 5.05 7.37 -1.78
C PRO A 125 6.02 6.94 -2.88
N TRP A 126 5.61 7.05 -4.15
CA TRP A 126 6.55 6.99 -5.26
C TRP A 126 7.33 8.29 -5.35
N ILE A 127 8.65 8.16 -5.46
CA ILE A 127 9.58 9.28 -5.45
C ILE A 127 10.61 9.10 -6.56
N ALA A 128 10.76 10.12 -7.42
CA ALA A 128 11.78 10.19 -8.47
C ALA A 128 12.56 11.49 -8.33
N ILE A 129 13.64 11.47 -7.53
CA ILE A 129 14.52 12.62 -7.31
C ILE A 129 15.50 12.71 -8.47
N ASN A 130 15.41 13.80 -9.24
CA ASN A 130 16.30 14.11 -10.35
C ASN A 130 16.23 15.62 -10.64
N ASP A 131 17.38 16.27 -10.80
CA ASP A 131 17.47 17.69 -11.18
C ASP A 131 16.87 17.93 -12.57
N ASP A 132 16.93 16.92 -13.46
CA ASP A 132 16.16 16.90 -14.70
C ASP A 132 14.74 16.35 -14.43
N LYS A 133 13.83 17.29 -14.16
CA LYS A 133 12.43 16.98 -13.87
C LYS A 133 11.74 16.29 -15.04
N ALA A 134 12.05 16.65 -16.28
CA ALA A 134 11.44 16.01 -17.46
C ALA A 134 11.83 14.54 -17.52
N GLN A 135 13.10 14.22 -17.28
CA GLN A 135 13.58 12.85 -17.22
C GLN A 135 12.94 12.09 -16.06
N ALA A 136 12.74 12.72 -14.89
CA ALA A 136 12.06 12.08 -13.75
C ALA A 136 10.60 11.73 -14.07
N ILE A 137 9.89 12.59 -14.82
CA ILE A 137 8.53 12.33 -15.28
C ILE A 137 8.53 11.16 -16.26
N ASP A 138 9.39 11.15 -17.25
CA ASP A 138 9.47 10.07 -18.23
C ASP A 138 9.79 8.72 -17.57
N ASP A 139 10.73 8.70 -16.63
CA ASP A 139 11.08 7.49 -15.89
C ASP A 139 9.95 7.01 -14.95
N GLY A 140 9.14 7.93 -14.44
CA GLY A 140 7.95 7.60 -13.64
C GLY A 140 6.77 7.06 -14.44
N ARG A 141 6.69 7.39 -15.73
CA ARG A 141 5.55 7.14 -16.61
C ARG A 141 5.19 5.65 -16.72
N ALA A 142 6.17 4.78 -16.86
CA ALA A 142 5.93 3.34 -16.96
C ALA A 142 5.34 2.75 -15.66
N THR A 143 5.73 3.28 -14.50
CA THR A 143 5.14 2.89 -13.22
C THR A 143 3.65 3.27 -13.18
N VAL A 144 3.29 4.46 -13.61
CA VAL A 144 1.90 4.92 -13.66
C VAL A 144 1.10 4.12 -14.69
N ALA A 145 1.65 3.89 -15.91
CA ALA A 145 1.01 3.09 -16.95
C ALA A 145 0.72 1.66 -16.49
N PHE A 146 1.67 1.02 -15.80
CA PHE A 146 1.48 -0.33 -15.26
C PHE A 146 0.26 -0.43 -14.35
N TYR A 147 0.11 0.47 -13.38
CA TYR A 147 -1.04 0.46 -12.49
C TYR A 147 -2.33 0.94 -13.17
N ALA A 148 -2.25 1.91 -14.09
CA ALA A 148 -3.39 2.39 -14.85
C ALA A 148 -4.00 1.30 -15.75
N SER A 149 -3.17 0.41 -16.26
CA SER A 149 -3.62 -0.73 -17.08
C SER A 149 -4.44 -1.77 -16.33
N MET A 150 -4.53 -1.66 -15.00
CA MET A 150 -5.24 -2.64 -14.16
C MET A 150 -6.57 -2.06 -13.66
N PRO A 151 -7.75 -2.63 -14.03
CA PRO A 151 -9.06 -2.09 -13.67
C PRO A 151 -9.29 -1.89 -12.18
N GLN A 152 -8.64 -2.68 -11.32
CA GLN A 152 -8.76 -2.53 -9.87
C GLN A 152 -8.20 -1.21 -9.33
N TYR A 153 -7.39 -0.47 -10.09
CA TYR A 153 -6.85 0.84 -9.70
C TYR A 153 -7.57 2.02 -10.35
N GLU A 154 -8.54 1.78 -11.25
CA GLU A 154 -9.23 2.85 -11.99
C GLU A 154 -9.81 3.94 -11.08
N SER A 155 -10.36 3.57 -9.92
CA SER A 155 -10.96 4.53 -8.99
C SER A 155 -9.97 5.59 -8.46
N PHE A 156 -8.67 5.27 -8.36
CA PHE A 156 -7.65 6.24 -7.96
C PHE A 156 -7.43 7.26 -9.08
N TYR A 157 -7.32 6.80 -10.32
CA TYR A 157 -7.16 7.66 -11.48
C TYR A 157 -8.40 8.52 -11.73
N ALA A 158 -9.59 7.93 -11.56
CA ALA A 158 -10.86 8.66 -11.68
C ALA A 158 -10.97 9.81 -10.66
N ALA A 159 -10.53 9.59 -9.43
CA ALA A 159 -10.52 10.64 -8.40
C ALA A 159 -9.60 11.82 -8.74
N HIS A 160 -8.60 11.60 -9.59
CA HIS A 160 -7.68 12.63 -10.09
C HIS A 160 -8.03 13.15 -11.49
N GLY A 161 -9.19 12.73 -12.04
CA GLY A 161 -9.65 13.18 -13.37
C GLY A 161 -9.07 12.42 -14.56
N PHE A 162 -8.33 11.31 -14.35
CA PHE A 162 -7.64 10.53 -15.38
C PHE A 162 -8.37 9.23 -15.77
N THR A 163 -9.70 9.23 -15.75
CA THR A 163 -10.50 8.04 -16.10
C THR A 163 -10.24 7.56 -17.53
N LYS A 164 -10.19 8.50 -18.49
CA LYS A 164 -10.00 8.19 -19.90
C LYS A 164 -8.62 7.61 -20.19
N GLU A 165 -7.61 8.18 -19.58
CA GLU A 165 -6.21 7.77 -19.68
C GLU A 165 -6.02 6.37 -19.11
N ALA A 166 -6.61 6.09 -17.94
CA ALA A 166 -6.58 4.76 -17.32
C ALA A 166 -7.29 3.72 -18.20
N GLN A 167 -8.46 4.06 -18.77
CA GLN A 167 -9.18 3.17 -19.68
C GLN A 167 -8.41 2.91 -20.97
N ALA A 168 -7.70 3.92 -21.50
CA ALA A 168 -6.82 3.74 -22.65
C ALA A 168 -5.66 2.77 -22.31
N CYS A 169 -5.04 2.92 -21.14
CA CYS A 169 -4.02 1.96 -20.68
C CYS A 169 -4.58 0.52 -20.55
N GLN A 170 -5.79 0.37 -20.02
CA GLN A 170 -6.47 -0.93 -19.93
C GLN A 170 -6.75 -1.55 -21.29
N ALA A 171 -7.13 -0.73 -22.28
CA ALA A 171 -7.35 -1.20 -23.64
C ALA A 171 -6.07 -1.74 -24.28
N HIS A 172 -4.93 -1.06 -24.13
CA HIS A 172 -3.62 -1.56 -24.58
C HIS A 172 -3.25 -2.89 -23.93
N LEU A 173 -3.42 -3.03 -22.61
CA LEU A 173 -3.14 -4.28 -21.94
C LEU A 173 -4.04 -5.42 -22.44
N ALA A 174 -5.31 -5.14 -22.74
CA ALA A 174 -6.25 -6.14 -23.26
C ALA A 174 -5.93 -6.56 -24.71
N GLU A 175 -5.36 -5.66 -25.52
CA GLU A 175 -5.04 -5.91 -26.91
C GLU A 175 -3.76 -6.75 -27.09
N ASP A 176 -2.69 -6.40 -26.41
CA ASP A 176 -1.37 -6.99 -26.64
C ASP A 176 -0.69 -7.61 -25.40
N GLY A 177 -1.26 -7.40 -24.20
CA GLY A 177 -0.74 -7.96 -22.96
C GLY A 177 0.46 -7.20 -22.37
N HIS A 178 0.80 -6.02 -22.92
CA HIS A 178 1.99 -5.24 -22.56
C HIS A 178 1.62 -3.86 -22.02
N THR A 179 1.99 -3.56 -20.79
CA THR A 179 1.72 -2.26 -20.16
C THR A 179 2.64 -1.15 -20.67
N GLU A 180 3.82 -1.49 -21.18
CA GLU A 180 4.78 -0.57 -21.79
C GLU A 180 4.29 0.07 -23.09
N ASN A 181 3.30 -0.51 -23.75
CA ASN A 181 2.67 0.08 -24.94
C ASN A 181 1.65 1.18 -24.60
N ALA A 182 1.31 1.33 -23.31
CA ALA A 182 0.38 2.33 -22.84
C ALA A 182 1.02 3.68 -22.45
N LEU A 183 2.34 3.85 -22.63
CA LEU A 183 3.07 5.05 -22.17
C LEU A 183 2.50 6.35 -22.78
N ASP A 184 2.15 6.33 -24.06
CA ASP A 184 1.59 7.49 -24.75
C ASP A 184 0.19 7.90 -24.23
N SER A 185 -0.48 7.02 -23.48
CA SER A 185 -1.76 7.31 -22.85
C SER A 185 -1.63 7.96 -21.46
N VAL A 186 -0.39 8.12 -20.95
CA VAL A 186 -0.12 8.68 -19.64
C VAL A 186 0.50 10.07 -19.77
N PRO A 187 -0.27 11.17 -19.60
CA PRO A 187 0.27 12.52 -19.65
C PRO A 187 1.12 12.86 -18.42
N ASP A 188 1.94 13.89 -18.52
CA ASP A 188 2.85 14.34 -17.45
C ASP A 188 2.11 14.66 -16.15
N GLU A 189 0.94 15.27 -16.24
CA GLU A 189 0.09 15.61 -15.11
C GLU A 189 -0.36 14.35 -14.34
N MET A 190 -0.64 13.26 -15.06
CA MET A 190 -0.99 11.99 -14.46
C MET A 190 0.21 11.38 -13.73
N VAL A 191 1.43 11.49 -14.28
CA VAL A 191 2.64 11.06 -13.59
C VAL A 191 2.84 11.85 -12.32
N THR A 192 2.80 13.18 -12.41
CA THR A 192 3.05 14.08 -11.27
C THR A 192 1.96 14.01 -10.19
N ALA A 193 0.77 13.53 -10.51
CA ALA A 193 -0.28 13.29 -9.52
C ALA A 193 0.09 12.13 -8.58
N PHE A 194 0.75 11.08 -9.08
CA PHE A 194 1.05 9.87 -8.30
C PHE A 194 2.52 9.74 -7.90
N VAL A 195 3.45 10.36 -8.62
CA VAL A 195 4.89 10.30 -8.33
C VAL A 195 5.38 11.69 -7.91
N ALA A 196 6.09 11.78 -6.80
CA ALA A 196 6.80 12.99 -6.42
C ALA A 196 8.08 13.09 -7.25
N VAL A 197 8.10 14.00 -8.22
CA VAL A 197 9.18 14.17 -9.21
C VAL A 197 9.84 15.54 -9.11
N GLY A 198 11.13 15.61 -9.30
CA GLY A 198 11.93 16.82 -9.32
C GLY A 198 13.19 16.72 -8.50
N ASP A 199 13.82 17.88 -8.23
CA ASP A 199 14.94 17.95 -7.31
C ASP A 199 14.53 17.60 -5.86
N MET A 200 15.50 17.52 -4.98
CA MET A 200 15.30 17.12 -3.58
C MET A 200 14.29 18.02 -2.87
N ASP A 201 14.40 19.35 -3.02
CA ASP A 201 13.53 20.30 -2.31
C ASP A 201 12.09 20.23 -2.84
N THR A 202 11.91 20.09 -4.14
CA THR A 202 10.59 19.91 -4.76
C THR A 202 9.91 18.64 -4.26
N VAL A 203 10.66 17.54 -4.20
CA VAL A 203 10.12 16.24 -3.72
C VAL A 203 9.78 16.31 -2.24
N LEU A 204 10.66 16.88 -1.40
CA LEU A 204 10.40 17.06 0.02
C LEU A 204 9.15 17.90 0.26
N GLY A 205 9.01 19.03 -0.45
CA GLY A 205 7.82 19.89 -0.34
C GLY A 205 6.53 19.18 -0.75
N LYS A 206 6.59 18.28 -1.77
CA LYS A 206 5.42 17.50 -2.19
C LYS A 206 4.98 16.47 -1.15
N ILE A 207 5.91 15.78 -0.50
CA ILE A 207 5.58 14.72 0.46
C ILE A 207 5.40 15.24 1.91
N GLU A 208 5.77 16.49 2.20
CA GLU A 208 5.66 17.08 3.54
C GLU A 208 4.29 16.87 4.21
N PRO A 209 3.14 17.07 3.52
CA PRO A 209 1.82 16.86 4.13
C PRO A 209 1.61 15.44 4.68
N LEU A 210 2.28 14.43 4.12
CA LEU A 210 2.14 13.05 4.56
C LEU A 210 2.60 12.83 6.00
N TRP A 211 3.53 13.64 6.52
CA TRP A 211 3.97 13.57 7.92
C TRP A 211 2.88 13.97 8.92
N GLY A 212 1.82 14.64 8.47
CA GLY A 212 0.63 14.86 9.28
C GLY A 212 -0.23 13.62 9.49
N VAL A 213 0.03 12.55 8.73
CA VAL A 213 -0.74 11.30 8.75
C VAL A 213 0.14 10.10 9.08
N ALA A 214 1.34 10.03 8.51
CA ALA A 214 2.23 8.88 8.62
C ALA A 214 3.11 8.94 9.87
N ASP A 215 3.24 7.80 10.55
CA ASP A 215 4.27 7.58 11.59
C ASP A 215 5.58 7.15 10.95
N SER A 216 5.52 6.55 9.77
CA SER A 216 6.68 6.16 8.96
C SER A 216 6.36 6.17 7.48
N MET A 217 7.39 6.34 6.65
CA MET A 217 7.28 6.23 5.20
C MET A 217 8.26 5.19 4.66
N CYS A 218 7.86 4.53 3.58
CA CYS A 218 8.70 3.68 2.75
C CYS A 218 8.77 4.27 1.34
N PRO A 219 9.61 5.28 1.09
CA PRO A 219 9.74 5.88 -0.23
C PRO A 219 10.16 4.83 -1.25
N THR A 220 9.48 4.80 -2.39
CA THR A 220 9.67 3.78 -3.42
C THR A 220 10.07 4.44 -4.74
N PRO A 221 11.16 4.04 -5.38
CA PRO A 221 11.55 4.58 -6.68
C PRO A 221 10.62 4.05 -7.78
N PRO A 222 10.50 4.73 -8.93
CA PRO A 222 9.96 4.12 -10.13
C PRO A 222 10.79 2.87 -10.48
N LEU A 223 10.14 1.77 -10.83
CA LEU A 223 10.83 0.52 -11.13
C LEU A 223 10.29 -0.24 -12.35
N TRP A 224 9.05 0.00 -12.73
CA TRP A 224 8.47 -0.71 -13.86
C TRP A 224 9.09 -0.24 -15.18
N SER A 225 9.54 -1.19 -15.97
CA SER A 225 10.18 -0.98 -17.28
C SER A 225 11.41 -0.06 -17.26
N LEU A 226 12.02 0.17 -16.09
CA LEU A 226 13.29 0.88 -15.97
C LEU A 226 14.47 -0.08 -15.94
N PRO A 227 15.58 0.27 -16.61
CA PRO A 227 16.81 -0.49 -16.50
C PRO A 227 17.38 -0.38 -15.07
N PRO A 228 18.10 -1.44 -14.60
CA PRO A 228 18.57 -1.51 -13.21
C PRO A 228 19.39 -0.30 -12.75
N GLU A 229 20.18 0.30 -13.63
CA GLU A 229 20.99 1.49 -13.34
C GLU A 229 20.15 2.71 -13.01
N LYS A 230 18.99 2.89 -13.67
CA LYS A 230 18.05 3.98 -13.35
C LYS A 230 17.34 3.73 -12.04
N VAL A 231 16.91 2.49 -11.78
CA VAL A 231 16.32 2.12 -10.48
C VAL A 231 17.31 2.40 -9.35
N GLN A 232 18.59 2.03 -9.55
CA GLN A 232 19.65 2.29 -8.56
C GLN A 232 19.92 3.78 -8.38
N PHE A 233 19.88 4.58 -9.45
CA PHE A 233 19.99 6.04 -9.38
C PHE A 233 18.90 6.65 -8.48
N TYR A 234 17.63 6.34 -8.71
CA TYR A 234 16.51 6.84 -7.90
C TYR A 234 16.55 6.29 -6.47
N ALA A 235 16.95 5.04 -6.27
CA ALA A 235 17.16 4.50 -4.92
C ALA A 235 18.29 5.24 -4.17
N GLY A 236 19.32 5.68 -4.85
CA GLY A 236 20.37 6.54 -4.30
C GLY A 236 19.84 7.90 -3.84
N GLY A 237 18.98 8.55 -4.65
CA GLY A 237 18.29 9.79 -4.30
C GLY A 237 17.44 9.61 -3.04
N ILE A 238 16.69 8.52 -2.93
CA ILE A 238 15.90 8.19 -1.73
C ILE A 238 16.82 7.97 -0.52
N GLY A 239 17.95 7.31 -0.67
CA GLY A 239 18.94 7.15 0.39
C GLY A 239 19.45 8.50 0.92
N ALA A 240 19.70 9.46 0.02
CA ALA A 240 20.08 10.81 0.38
C ALA A 240 18.98 11.57 1.12
N LEU A 241 17.71 11.42 0.68
CA LEU A 241 16.54 12.00 1.35
C LEU A 241 16.42 11.48 2.78
N ILE A 242 16.52 10.17 3.00
CA ILE A 242 16.47 9.54 4.32
C ILE A 242 17.59 10.08 5.23
N ALA A 243 18.80 10.21 4.70
CA ALA A 243 19.95 10.73 5.45
C ALA A 243 19.78 12.20 5.87
N GLN A 244 19.04 13.01 5.10
CA GLN A 244 18.69 14.39 5.48
C GLN A 244 17.68 14.45 6.63
N GLN A 245 16.71 13.55 6.67
CA GLN A 245 15.65 13.53 7.70
C GLN A 245 16.14 13.01 9.06
N GLN A 246 17.30 12.38 9.11
CA GLN A 246 17.90 11.88 10.36
C GLN A 246 18.83 12.88 11.06
N ARG A 247 19.02 14.09 10.50
CA ARG A 247 19.84 15.16 11.07
C ARG A 247 19.00 16.19 11.80
#